data_c7f67d2686d497553a2d1ec4b038c1a7
#
_entry.id   c7f67d2686d497553a2d1ec4b038c1a7
#
_cell.length_a   1.000
_cell.length_b   1.000
_cell.length_c   1.000
_cell.angle_alpha   90.00
_cell.angle_beta   90.00
_cell.angle_gamma   90.00
#
_symmetry.space_group_name_H-M   'P 1'
#
loop_
_entity.id
_entity.type
_entity.pdbx_description
1 polymer ?
#
loop_
_entity_poly.entity_id
_entity_poly.type
_entity_poly.pdbx_seq_one_letter_code
_entity_poly.pdbx_strand_id
1 'polypeptide(L)'
;MVDENVLKGCTHFHVMGSSLFSAQIIEAMIKAIQIVKAQGGTISFDPNIRKEMLAIPEMREALGKILALTDVFLPSGDEVTLLVGAASEKEAVAELLRRGIQEIVVKHGAKGATFYDATQEIEMPAITVEEIDPTGAGDCFGATFVTCRKMGKTPAEAMRYAVASGAKAVLKKGPMEGTATFAELDAFLKEMAR
;
A
#
# COMPACT_ATOMS: atom_id res chain seq x y z
N MET A 1 9.12 -21.80 -9.35
CA MET A 1 9.54 -22.17 -7.98
C MET A 1 10.25 -20.96 -7.38
N VAL A 2 9.91 -20.52 -6.16
CA VAL A 2 10.60 -19.40 -5.50
C VAL A 2 11.95 -19.90 -5.00
N ASP A 3 13.04 -19.25 -5.41
CA ASP A 3 14.38 -19.53 -4.86
C ASP A 3 14.52 -18.79 -3.53
N GLU A 4 14.68 -19.53 -2.45
CA GLU A 4 14.83 -18.97 -1.09
C GLU A 4 16.07 -18.09 -0.93
N ASN A 5 17.13 -18.35 -1.71
CA ASN A 5 18.36 -17.56 -1.69
C ASN A 5 18.13 -16.11 -2.16
N VAL A 6 17.17 -15.88 -3.06
CA VAL A 6 16.82 -14.53 -3.54
C VAL A 6 16.20 -13.69 -2.42
N LEU A 7 15.51 -14.34 -1.46
CA LEU A 7 14.84 -13.67 -0.35
C LEU A 7 15.66 -13.67 0.95
N LYS A 8 16.88 -14.21 0.91
CA LYS A 8 17.76 -14.25 2.08
C LYS A 8 18.10 -12.83 2.56
N GLY A 9 17.80 -12.53 3.82
CA GLY A 9 18.02 -11.21 4.41
C GLY A 9 16.99 -10.15 4.00
N CYS A 10 15.94 -10.52 3.27
CA CYS A 10 14.84 -9.63 2.95
C CYS A 10 14.07 -9.28 4.22
N THR A 11 14.07 -8.01 4.60
CA THR A 11 13.41 -7.52 5.83
C THR A 11 12.01 -6.99 5.59
N HIS A 12 11.63 -6.83 4.32
CA HIS A 12 10.30 -6.38 3.91
C HIS A 12 9.97 -6.89 2.52
N PHE A 13 8.73 -7.34 2.31
CA PHE A 13 8.24 -7.78 1.02
C PHE A 13 6.91 -7.12 0.70
N HIS A 14 6.82 -6.48 -0.47
CA HIS A 14 5.60 -5.83 -0.94
C HIS A 14 4.85 -6.72 -1.93
N VAL A 15 3.55 -6.86 -1.73
CA VAL A 15 2.66 -7.58 -2.63
C VAL A 15 1.73 -6.60 -3.33
N MET A 16 1.71 -6.67 -4.65
CA MET A 16 0.77 -5.92 -5.50
C MET A 16 -0.33 -6.86 -5.99
N GLY A 17 -1.59 -6.59 -5.64
CA GLY A 17 -2.71 -7.46 -5.97
C GLY A 17 -2.96 -7.58 -7.47
N SER A 18 -2.69 -6.52 -8.24
CA SER A 18 -2.80 -6.54 -9.70
C SER A 18 -1.86 -7.55 -10.39
N SER A 19 -0.82 -8.03 -9.70
CA SER A 19 0.07 -9.09 -10.22
C SER A 19 -0.42 -10.51 -9.95
N LEU A 20 -1.51 -10.69 -9.20
CA LEU A 20 -2.04 -12.00 -8.77
C LEU A 20 -3.01 -12.59 -9.81
N PHE A 21 -2.57 -12.76 -11.04
CA PHE A 21 -3.44 -13.16 -12.15
C PHE A 21 -3.43 -14.67 -12.48
N SER A 22 -2.70 -15.50 -11.72
CA SER A 22 -2.73 -16.96 -11.86
C SER A 22 -2.47 -17.67 -10.53
N ALA A 23 -2.98 -18.91 -10.40
CA ALA A 23 -2.77 -19.74 -9.22
C ALA A 23 -1.28 -19.95 -8.91
N GLN A 24 -0.45 -20.13 -9.94
CA GLN A 24 1.00 -20.32 -9.80
C GLN A 24 1.69 -19.08 -9.20
N ILE A 25 1.28 -17.88 -9.63
CA ILE A 25 1.82 -16.63 -9.07
C ILE A 25 1.36 -16.45 -7.62
N ILE A 26 0.10 -16.74 -7.32
CA ILE A 26 -0.44 -16.68 -5.97
C ILE A 26 0.33 -17.61 -5.02
N GLU A 27 0.56 -18.87 -5.43
CA GLU A 27 1.36 -19.82 -4.66
C GLU A 27 2.80 -19.32 -4.45
N ALA A 28 3.43 -18.78 -5.50
CA ALA A 28 4.77 -18.20 -5.41
C ALA A 28 4.81 -17.02 -4.44
N MET A 29 3.82 -16.11 -4.49
CA MET A 29 3.71 -14.98 -3.56
C MET A 29 3.51 -15.43 -2.12
N ILE A 30 2.61 -16.38 -1.86
CA ILE A 30 2.39 -16.94 -0.52
C ILE A 30 3.67 -17.58 0.02
N LYS A 31 4.39 -18.33 -0.80
CA LYS A 31 5.68 -18.93 -0.42
C LYS A 31 6.72 -17.84 -0.10
N ALA A 32 6.82 -16.79 -0.92
CA ALA A 32 7.73 -15.67 -0.66
C ALA A 32 7.39 -14.94 0.65
N ILE A 33 6.12 -14.68 0.91
CA ILE A 33 5.63 -14.10 2.17
C ILE A 33 6.07 -14.96 3.37
N GLN A 34 5.85 -16.28 3.30
CA GLN A 34 6.21 -17.21 4.38
C GLN A 34 7.71 -17.21 4.67
N ILE A 35 8.56 -17.19 3.63
CA ILE A 35 10.01 -17.12 3.77
C ILE A 35 10.42 -15.82 4.45
N VAL A 36 9.88 -14.68 4.02
CA VAL A 36 10.23 -13.38 4.59
C VAL A 36 9.76 -13.27 6.05
N LYS A 37 8.55 -13.72 6.36
CA LYS A 37 8.04 -13.75 7.75
C LYS A 37 8.84 -14.69 8.65
N ALA A 38 9.28 -15.84 8.16
CA ALA A 38 10.13 -16.76 8.91
C ALA A 38 11.49 -16.17 9.30
N GLN A 39 11.96 -15.16 8.55
CA GLN A 39 13.18 -14.40 8.84
C GLN A 39 12.93 -13.15 9.73
N GLY A 40 11.68 -12.95 10.22
CA GLY A 40 11.29 -11.76 10.99
C GLY A 40 11.01 -10.52 10.13
N GLY A 41 10.88 -10.69 8.82
CA GLY A 41 10.50 -9.61 7.90
C GLY A 41 9.00 -9.27 7.98
N THR A 42 8.66 -8.12 7.42
CA THR A 42 7.28 -7.59 7.36
C THR A 42 6.73 -7.61 5.94
N ILE A 43 5.42 -7.64 5.81
CA ILE A 43 4.68 -7.70 4.54
C ILE A 43 3.82 -6.46 4.37
N SER A 44 3.93 -5.77 3.25
CA SER A 44 2.93 -4.80 2.82
C SER A 44 2.12 -5.31 1.64
N PHE A 45 0.85 -4.94 1.60
CA PHE A 45 -0.07 -5.36 0.56
C PHE A 45 -0.88 -4.18 0.03
N ASP A 46 -0.72 -3.89 -1.26
CA ASP A 46 -1.61 -3.02 -2.03
C ASP A 46 -2.52 -3.91 -2.88
N PRO A 47 -3.82 -3.97 -2.60
CA PRO A 47 -4.71 -4.90 -3.29
C PRO A 47 -4.89 -4.55 -4.76
N ASN A 48 -4.97 -3.28 -5.12
CA ASN A 48 -5.17 -2.79 -6.48
C ASN A 48 -6.16 -3.66 -7.26
N ILE A 49 -7.36 -3.85 -6.67
CA ILE A 49 -8.33 -4.86 -7.10
C ILE A 49 -9.25 -4.28 -8.16
N ARG A 50 -9.42 -5.03 -9.23
CA ARG A 50 -10.56 -4.86 -10.13
C ARG A 50 -11.74 -5.65 -9.57
N LYS A 51 -12.94 -5.05 -9.54
CA LYS A 51 -14.16 -5.68 -8.97
C LYS A 51 -14.44 -7.06 -9.58
N GLU A 52 -14.10 -7.25 -10.85
CA GLU A 52 -14.25 -8.50 -11.59
C GLU A 52 -13.40 -9.64 -10.98
N MET A 53 -12.25 -9.34 -10.39
CA MET A 53 -11.39 -10.33 -9.75
C MET A 53 -12.05 -10.92 -8.49
N LEU A 54 -12.85 -10.14 -7.77
CA LEU A 54 -13.56 -10.60 -6.58
C LEU A 54 -14.76 -11.52 -6.90
N ALA A 55 -15.20 -11.54 -8.15
CA ALA A 55 -16.23 -12.48 -8.61
C ALA A 55 -15.69 -13.92 -8.80
N ILE A 56 -14.36 -14.09 -8.83
CA ILE A 56 -13.68 -15.37 -8.97
C ILE A 56 -13.41 -15.91 -7.56
N PRO A 57 -14.04 -17.03 -7.13
CA PRO A 57 -13.91 -17.55 -5.75
C PRO A 57 -12.47 -17.81 -5.33
N GLU A 58 -11.67 -18.41 -6.22
CA GLU A 58 -10.26 -18.76 -5.98
C GLU A 58 -9.42 -17.50 -5.75
N MET A 59 -9.72 -16.42 -6.47
CA MET A 59 -9.04 -15.13 -6.31
C MET A 59 -9.39 -14.50 -4.97
N ARG A 60 -10.68 -14.51 -4.60
CA ARG A 60 -11.12 -13.98 -3.30
C ARG A 60 -10.45 -14.73 -2.14
N GLU A 61 -10.37 -16.05 -2.22
CA GLU A 61 -9.68 -16.87 -1.23
C GLU A 61 -8.18 -16.53 -1.15
N ALA A 62 -7.53 -16.37 -2.29
CA ALA A 62 -6.11 -16.03 -2.37
C ALA A 62 -5.81 -14.66 -1.76
N LEU A 63 -6.61 -13.65 -2.10
CA LEU A 63 -6.51 -12.31 -1.51
C LEU A 63 -6.72 -12.34 0.00
N GLY A 64 -7.68 -13.15 0.48
CA GLY A 64 -7.90 -13.36 1.92
C GLY A 64 -6.70 -14.00 2.62
N LYS A 65 -6.03 -14.98 2.00
CA LYS A 65 -4.81 -15.60 2.54
C LYS A 65 -3.65 -14.60 2.62
N ILE A 66 -3.46 -13.77 1.58
CA ILE A 66 -2.41 -12.75 1.56
C ILE A 66 -2.70 -11.69 2.63
N LEU A 67 -3.95 -11.22 2.70
CA LEU A 67 -4.39 -10.22 3.70
C LEU A 67 -4.15 -10.71 5.13
N ALA A 68 -4.38 -12.00 5.41
CA ALA A 68 -4.12 -12.59 6.72
C ALA A 68 -2.63 -12.66 7.12
N LEU A 69 -1.73 -12.51 6.16
CA LEU A 69 -0.28 -12.51 6.37
C LEU A 69 0.33 -11.10 6.30
N THR A 70 -0.51 -10.08 6.07
CA THR A 70 -0.12 -8.69 5.86
C THR A 70 0.09 -7.96 7.18
N ASP A 71 1.17 -7.17 7.27
CA ASP A 71 1.45 -6.29 8.39
C ASP A 71 1.05 -4.83 8.09
N VAL A 72 1.25 -4.38 6.84
CA VAL A 72 0.90 -3.03 6.37
C VAL A 72 -0.04 -3.14 5.17
N PHE A 73 -1.26 -2.63 5.29
CA PHE A 73 -2.28 -2.72 4.26
C PHE A 73 -2.55 -1.36 3.62
N LEU A 74 -2.53 -1.27 2.28
CA LEU A 74 -2.53 -0.03 1.50
C LEU A 74 -3.69 0.03 0.48
N PRO A 75 -4.96 -0.14 0.89
CA PRO A 75 -6.09 -0.15 -0.03
C PRO A 75 -6.41 1.24 -0.59
N SER A 76 -7.16 1.27 -1.70
CA SER A 76 -7.71 2.48 -2.31
C SER A 76 -9.23 2.48 -2.21
N GLY A 77 -9.83 3.57 -1.70
CA GLY A 77 -11.28 3.74 -1.63
C GLY A 77 -12.02 2.52 -1.04
N ASP A 78 -12.96 1.98 -1.81
CA ASP A 78 -13.83 0.90 -1.36
C ASP A 78 -13.15 -0.48 -1.23
N GLU A 79 -11.88 -0.62 -1.63
CA GLU A 79 -11.18 -1.92 -1.55
C GLU A 79 -11.15 -2.47 -0.12
N VAL A 80 -11.01 -1.59 0.87
CA VAL A 80 -10.99 -1.98 2.28
C VAL A 80 -12.30 -2.64 2.70
N THR A 81 -13.44 -2.09 2.29
CA THR A 81 -14.77 -2.64 2.61
C THR A 81 -15.07 -3.89 1.81
N LEU A 82 -14.71 -3.93 0.52
CA LEU A 82 -14.95 -5.05 -0.38
C LEU A 82 -14.24 -6.34 0.06
N LEU A 83 -13.00 -6.22 0.53
CA LEU A 83 -12.20 -7.37 0.98
C LEU A 83 -12.69 -7.98 2.29
N VAL A 84 -13.27 -7.16 3.16
CA VAL A 84 -13.75 -7.61 4.47
C VAL A 84 -15.25 -7.89 4.46
N GLY A 85 -15.99 -7.31 3.52
CA GLY A 85 -17.45 -7.38 3.49
C GLY A 85 -18.12 -6.49 4.54
N ALA A 86 -17.47 -5.38 4.92
CA ALA A 86 -17.98 -4.43 5.89
C ALA A 86 -18.86 -3.36 5.23
N ALA A 87 -19.76 -2.76 6.02
CA ALA A 87 -20.66 -1.72 5.55
C ALA A 87 -20.00 -0.33 5.49
N SER A 88 -18.91 -0.13 6.21
CA SER A 88 -18.16 1.14 6.24
C SER A 88 -16.65 0.92 6.36
N GLU A 89 -15.88 1.96 5.97
CA GLU A 89 -14.42 1.97 6.14
C GLU A 89 -14.02 1.75 7.61
N LYS A 90 -14.68 2.43 8.55
CA LYS A 90 -14.37 2.31 9.98
C LYS A 90 -14.59 0.89 10.51
N GLU A 91 -15.66 0.23 10.09
CA GLU A 91 -15.90 -1.17 10.44
C GLU A 91 -14.85 -2.10 9.84
N ALA A 92 -14.50 -1.88 8.56
CA ALA A 92 -13.48 -2.67 7.88
C ALA A 92 -12.11 -2.53 8.56
N VAL A 93 -11.70 -1.29 8.86
CA VAL A 93 -10.44 -0.98 9.54
C VAL A 93 -10.40 -1.63 10.93
N ALA A 94 -11.45 -1.46 11.74
CA ALA A 94 -11.52 -2.05 13.08
C ALA A 94 -11.39 -3.59 13.03
N GLU A 95 -12.07 -4.23 12.08
CA GLU A 95 -11.97 -5.68 11.89
C GLU A 95 -10.56 -6.12 11.44
N LEU A 96 -9.92 -5.39 10.53
CA LEU A 96 -8.59 -5.71 10.05
C LEU A 96 -7.52 -5.53 11.13
N LEU A 97 -7.59 -4.47 11.93
CA LEU A 97 -6.72 -4.27 13.09
C LEU A 97 -6.91 -5.40 14.12
N ARG A 98 -8.16 -5.81 14.37
CA ARG A 98 -8.48 -6.95 15.26
C ARG A 98 -7.90 -8.27 14.73
N ARG A 99 -7.79 -8.44 13.41
CA ARG A 99 -7.14 -9.62 12.78
C ARG A 99 -5.61 -9.58 12.83
N GLY A 100 -5.01 -8.47 13.29
CA GLY A 100 -3.58 -8.36 13.52
C GLY A 100 -2.79 -7.58 12.47
N ILE A 101 -3.46 -6.91 11.51
CA ILE A 101 -2.79 -5.92 10.66
C ILE A 101 -2.34 -4.77 11.54
N GLN A 102 -1.08 -4.36 11.40
CA GLN A 102 -0.46 -3.37 12.28
C GLN A 102 -0.73 -1.93 11.81
N GLU A 103 -0.67 -1.70 10.51
CA GLU A 103 -0.87 -0.40 9.89
C GLU A 103 -1.78 -0.51 8.66
N ILE A 104 -2.74 0.39 8.54
CA ILE A 104 -3.64 0.49 7.39
C ILE A 104 -3.59 1.91 6.86
N VAL A 105 -3.40 2.09 5.56
CA VAL A 105 -3.48 3.40 4.91
C VAL A 105 -4.49 3.34 3.79
N VAL A 106 -5.66 3.92 4.00
CA VAL A 106 -6.69 4.01 2.98
C VAL A 106 -6.42 5.23 2.10
N LYS A 107 -6.19 5.00 0.82
CA LYS A 107 -5.93 6.04 -0.18
C LYS A 107 -7.25 6.53 -0.77
N HIS A 108 -7.50 7.84 -0.76
CA HIS A 108 -8.73 8.47 -1.25
C HIS A 108 -8.53 9.32 -2.51
N GLY A 109 -7.46 9.05 -3.27
CA GLY A 109 -7.10 9.80 -4.48
C GLY A 109 -6.88 11.28 -4.19
N ALA A 110 -7.58 12.15 -4.92
CA ALA A 110 -7.49 13.61 -4.77
C ALA A 110 -7.96 14.15 -3.40
N LYS A 111 -8.55 13.32 -2.54
CA LYS A 111 -8.90 13.72 -1.16
C LYS A 111 -7.77 13.47 -0.16
N GLY A 112 -6.73 12.72 -0.54
CA GLY A 112 -5.63 12.37 0.33
C GLY A 112 -5.67 10.92 0.80
N ALA A 113 -5.32 10.68 2.06
CA ALA A 113 -5.31 9.33 2.64
C ALA A 113 -5.50 9.39 4.15
N THR A 114 -5.97 8.29 4.74
CA THR A 114 -6.10 8.14 6.18
C THR A 114 -5.28 6.95 6.65
N PHE A 115 -4.42 7.18 7.62
CA PHE A 115 -3.64 6.16 8.32
C PHE A 115 -4.38 5.71 9.57
N TYR A 116 -4.34 4.41 9.85
CA TYR A 116 -4.88 3.79 11.05
C TYR A 116 -3.89 2.79 11.63
N ASP A 117 -3.73 2.81 12.95
CA ASP A 117 -3.17 1.73 13.74
C ASP A 117 -4.01 1.48 15.01
N ALA A 118 -3.56 0.64 15.92
CA ALA A 118 -4.28 0.34 17.16
C ALA A 118 -4.45 1.54 18.11
N THR A 119 -3.73 2.64 17.88
CA THR A 119 -3.61 3.78 18.82
C THR A 119 -4.04 5.11 18.24
N GLN A 120 -4.06 5.26 16.93
CA GLN A 120 -4.28 6.55 16.28
C GLN A 120 -4.91 6.43 14.89
N GLU A 121 -5.58 7.51 14.51
CA GLU A 121 -6.08 7.79 13.16
C GLU A 121 -5.47 9.12 12.71
N ILE A 122 -4.87 9.17 11.51
CA ILE A 122 -4.24 10.36 10.96
C ILE A 122 -4.79 10.61 9.56
N GLU A 123 -5.57 11.65 9.40
CA GLU A 123 -5.99 12.14 8.08
C GLU A 123 -4.90 13.04 7.49
N MET A 124 -4.53 12.78 6.23
CA MET A 124 -3.59 13.59 5.48
C MET A 124 -4.23 14.02 4.16
N PRO A 125 -4.52 15.32 4.00
CA PRO A 125 -5.11 15.83 2.76
C PRO A 125 -4.14 15.67 1.58
N ALA A 126 -4.68 15.52 0.38
CA ALA A 126 -3.87 15.53 -0.83
C ALA A 126 -3.23 16.90 -1.05
N ILE A 127 -2.07 16.93 -1.66
CA ILE A 127 -1.48 18.15 -2.21
C ILE A 127 -2.16 18.41 -3.56
N THR A 128 -2.84 19.55 -3.67
CA THR A 128 -3.54 19.94 -4.90
C THR A 128 -2.53 20.31 -5.99
N VAL A 129 -2.59 19.60 -7.10
CA VAL A 129 -1.75 19.82 -8.28
C VAL A 129 -2.59 19.66 -9.55
N GLU A 130 -2.09 20.15 -10.68
CA GLU A 130 -2.69 19.87 -11.98
C GLU A 130 -2.33 18.45 -12.42
N GLU A 131 -3.32 17.55 -12.44
CA GLU A 131 -3.14 16.16 -12.82
C GLU A 131 -2.96 16.02 -14.33
N ILE A 132 -1.85 15.43 -14.74
CA ILE A 132 -1.57 15.07 -16.16
C ILE A 132 -1.91 13.59 -16.40
N ASP A 133 -1.47 12.70 -15.49
CA ASP A 133 -1.69 11.25 -15.58
C ASP A 133 -1.68 10.62 -14.18
N PRO A 134 -2.79 10.00 -13.72
CA PRO A 134 -2.86 9.37 -12.41
C PRO A 134 -2.11 8.04 -12.30
N THR A 135 -1.61 7.50 -13.42
CA THR A 135 -0.96 6.18 -13.46
C THR A 135 0.30 6.16 -12.58
N GLY A 136 0.38 5.18 -11.69
CA GLY A 136 1.52 5.01 -10.78
C GLY A 136 1.48 5.86 -9.51
N ALA A 137 0.51 6.76 -9.34
CA ALA A 137 0.41 7.59 -8.13
C ALA A 137 0.25 6.76 -6.85
N GLY A 138 -0.59 5.72 -6.89
CA GLY A 138 -0.78 4.77 -5.78
C GLY A 138 0.50 4.01 -5.45
N ASP A 139 1.22 3.57 -6.48
CA ASP A 139 2.48 2.83 -6.34
C ASP A 139 3.57 3.71 -5.72
N CYS A 140 3.71 4.96 -6.21
CA CYS A 140 4.63 5.95 -5.64
C CYS A 140 4.29 6.28 -4.19
N PHE A 141 3.01 6.47 -3.88
CA PHE A 141 2.52 6.68 -2.52
C PHE A 141 2.89 5.51 -1.61
N GLY A 142 2.50 4.28 -1.99
CA GLY A 142 2.71 3.07 -1.17
C GLY A 142 4.19 2.77 -0.95
N ALA A 143 5.00 2.82 -2.01
CA ALA A 143 6.45 2.63 -1.92
C ALA A 143 7.12 3.65 -0.99
N THR A 144 6.73 4.93 -1.09
CA THR A 144 7.26 6.00 -0.24
C THR A 144 6.84 5.82 1.21
N PHE A 145 5.56 5.52 1.48
CA PHE A 145 5.06 5.26 2.83
C PHE A 145 5.86 4.14 3.50
N VAL A 146 5.93 2.98 2.87
CA VAL A 146 6.64 1.81 3.39
C VAL A 146 8.12 2.11 3.63
N THR A 147 8.79 2.76 2.67
CA THR A 147 10.20 3.15 2.81
C THR A 147 10.41 4.08 4.00
N CYS A 148 9.58 5.10 4.18
CA CYS A 148 9.64 6.01 5.32
C CYS A 148 9.46 5.26 6.64
N ARG A 149 8.50 4.33 6.73
CA ARG A 149 8.30 3.51 7.94
C ARG A 149 9.51 2.62 8.22
N LYS A 150 10.11 2.00 7.20
CA LYS A 150 11.34 1.21 7.34
C LYS A 150 12.56 2.04 7.75
N MET A 151 12.58 3.32 7.41
CA MET A 151 13.59 4.30 7.86
C MET A 151 13.33 4.80 9.29
N GLY A 152 12.28 4.35 9.98
CA GLY A 152 11.94 4.75 11.35
C GLY A 152 11.21 6.10 11.45
N LYS A 153 10.71 6.67 10.33
CA LYS A 153 9.88 7.88 10.37
C LYS A 153 8.55 7.58 11.08
N THR A 154 8.00 8.57 11.76
CA THR A 154 6.65 8.51 12.34
C THR A 154 5.58 8.29 11.27
N PRO A 155 4.39 7.76 11.61
CA PRO A 155 3.29 7.63 10.66
C PRO A 155 2.94 8.96 9.98
N ALA A 156 2.89 10.06 10.72
CA ALA A 156 2.58 11.38 10.18
C ALA A 156 3.63 11.86 9.16
N GLU A 157 4.93 11.65 9.44
CA GLU A 157 6.00 11.97 8.50
C GLU A 157 5.92 11.07 7.26
N ALA A 158 5.68 9.78 7.42
CA ALA A 158 5.55 8.84 6.31
C ALA A 158 4.37 9.22 5.41
N MET A 159 3.21 9.54 5.98
CA MET A 159 2.03 10.02 5.26
C MET A 159 2.31 11.30 4.47
N ARG A 160 3.01 12.27 5.09
CA ARG A 160 3.39 13.53 4.43
C ARG A 160 4.25 13.30 3.19
N TYR A 161 5.26 12.43 3.27
CA TYR A 161 6.10 12.08 2.13
C TYR A 161 5.33 11.27 1.09
N ALA A 162 4.48 10.34 1.50
CA ALA A 162 3.68 9.50 0.60
C ALA A 162 2.71 10.35 -0.24
N VAL A 163 2.00 11.29 0.39
CA VAL A 163 1.10 12.23 -0.31
C VAL A 163 1.88 13.10 -1.30
N ALA A 164 3.06 13.60 -0.92
CA ALA A 164 3.91 14.37 -1.81
C ALA A 164 4.40 13.53 -3.01
N SER A 165 4.75 12.27 -2.78
CA SER A 165 5.19 11.35 -3.83
C SER A 165 4.07 11.06 -4.82
N GLY A 166 2.87 10.77 -4.33
CA GLY A 166 1.69 10.58 -5.17
C GLY A 166 1.33 11.83 -5.99
N ALA A 167 1.39 13.03 -5.37
CA ALA A 167 1.15 14.29 -6.05
C ALA A 167 2.20 14.59 -7.15
N LYS A 168 3.48 14.27 -6.91
CA LYS A 168 4.51 14.41 -7.95
C LYS A 168 4.34 13.42 -9.09
N ALA A 169 3.90 12.20 -8.79
CA ALA A 169 3.69 11.17 -9.82
C ALA A 169 2.69 11.64 -10.88
N VAL A 170 1.58 12.27 -10.48
CA VAL A 170 0.53 12.71 -11.41
C VAL A 170 0.90 13.92 -12.27
N LEU A 171 2.01 14.61 -12.00
CA LEU A 171 2.50 15.76 -12.78
C LEU A 171 3.17 15.38 -14.11
N LYS A 172 3.35 14.08 -14.36
CA LYS A 172 4.00 13.60 -15.59
C LYS A 172 3.22 12.44 -16.18
N LYS A 173 3.23 12.34 -17.51
CA LYS A 173 2.58 11.24 -18.23
C LYS A 173 3.44 9.97 -18.11
N GLY A 174 2.84 8.89 -17.62
CA GLY A 174 3.46 7.57 -17.50
C GLY A 174 3.67 7.13 -16.04
N PRO A 175 3.78 5.81 -15.81
CA PRO A 175 3.73 5.23 -14.46
C PRO A 175 4.99 5.48 -13.60
N MET A 176 6.12 5.88 -14.20
CA MET A 176 7.40 6.02 -13.50
C MET A 176 8.04 7.41 -13.67
N GLU A 177 7.57 8.20 -14.62
CA GLU A 177 8.20 9.46 -15.02
C GLU A 177 8.08 10.55 -13.94
N GLY A 178 7.11 10.40 -13.04
CA GLY A 178 6.90 11.29 -11.89
C GLY A 178 7.55 10.81 -10.59
N THR A 179 8.27 9.68 -10.59
CA THR A 179 9.00 9.22 -9.39
C THR A 179 10.00 10.26 -8.90
N ALA A 180 10.21 10.34 -7.58
CA ALA A 180 11.02 11.37 -6.97
C ALA A 180 11.95 10.80 -5.88
N THR A 181 13.12 11.38 -5.77
CA THR A 181 14.02 11.17 -4.64
C THR A 181 13.53 11.91 -3.38
N PHE A 182 14.02 11.54 -2.19
CA PHE A 182 13.69 12.25 -0.96
C PHE A 182 14.08 13.73 -1.00
N ALA A 183 15.20 14.07 -1.63
CA ALA A 183 15.61 15.46 -1.80
C ALA A 183 14.62 16.30 -2.64
N GLU A 184 14.09 15.69 -3.71
CA GLU A 184 13.05 16.30 -4.53
C GLU A 184 11.71 16.40 -3.82
N LEU A 185 11.35 15.42 -2.99
CA LEU A 185 10.16 15.47 -2.14
C LEU A 185 10.28 16.57 -1.08
N ASP A 186 11.45 16.73 -0.45
CA ASP A 186 11.72 17.82 0.51
C ASP A 186 11.60 19.20 -0.14
N ALA A 187 12.12 19.37 -1.36
CA ALA A 187 11.98 20.62 -2.11
C ALA A 187 10.52 20.90 -2.45
N PHE A 188 9.79 19.91 -2.94
CA PHE A 188 8.37 20.01 -3.28
C PHE A 188 7.50 20.34 -2.07
N LEU A 189 7.73 19.70 -0.93
CA LEU A 189 7.01 19.98 0.31
C LEU A 189 7.27 21.40 0.84
N LYS A 190 8.47 21.95 0.66
CA LYS A 190 8.79 23.34 1.01
C LYS A 190 8.12 24.35 0.08
N GLU A 191 7.99 24.01 -1.19
CA GLU A 191 7.28 24.84 -2.18
C GLU A 191 5.79 24.93 -1.87
N MET A 192 5.16 23.78 -1.58
CA MET A 192 3.74 23.67 -1.29
C MET A 192 3.32 24.25 0.08
N ALA A 193 4.26 24.49 0.97
CA ALA A 193 4.01 25.10 2.29
C ALA A 193 4.02 26.65 2.26
N ARG A 194 4.26 27.26 1.10
CA ARG A 194 4.27 28.73 0.90
C ARG A 194 2.92 29.24 0.45
#